data_bccc1f201f744c5b31a6870add1cfa13
#
_entry.id   bccc1f201f744c5b31a6870add1cfa13
#
_cell.length_a   1.000
_cell.length_b   1.000
_cell.length_c   1.000
_cell.angle_alpha   90.00
_cell.angle_beta   90.00
_cell.angle_gamma   90.00
#
_symmetry.space_group_name_H-M   'P 1'
#
loop_
_entity.id
_entity.type
_entity.pdbx_description
1 polymer ?
#
loop_
_entity_poly.entity_id
_entity_poly.type
_entity_poly.pdbx_seq_one_letter_code
_entity_poly.pdbx_strand_id
1 'polypeptide(L)'
;ADHVPDEAAAMINCAIATAAGALRLAGDLSQGRVLVLGAGALGLAVAAQAHAAGAAHIAVVDPSPSRCERALPFGAACARTAVDPEQRYEVAIDCSGAPAAMRAGLRALEVGGTAVWVGAVLPQPPVPVDAEQVVRRLLTIRGLHNYDTGDLVRAVQFTEAHHRTYPFAELVQARFPLADLDAAFAHALATGPWRVGVALREPD
;
A
#
# COMPACT_ATOMS: atom_id res chain seq x y z
N ALA A 1 -0.37 11.54 20.30
CA ALA A 1 -0.19 10.45 21.25
C ALA A 1 1.32 10.21 21.42
N ASP A 2 1.85 10.58 22.59
CA ASP A 2 3.29 10.61 22.91
C ASP A 2 3.97 9.23 22.92
N HIS A 3 3.21 8.17 22.67
CA HIS A 3 3.67 6.77 22.68
C HIS A 3 3.87 6.18 21.27
N VAL A 4 3.50 6.90 20.22
CA VAL A 4 3.72 6.48 18.83
C VAL A 4 5.12 6.93 18.40
N PRO A 5 6.00 6.02 17.92
CA PRO A 5 7.30 6.40 17.40
C PRO A 5 7.19 7.42 16.25
N ASP A 6 8.08 8.40 16.21
CA ASP A 6 8.10 9.45 15.19
C ASP A 6 8.16 8.86 13.76
N GLU A 7 8.87 7.75 13.58
CA GLU A 7 8.97 7.06 12.29
C GLU A 7 7.62 6.52 11.79
N ALA A 8 6.82 5.99 12.71
CA ALA A 8 5.47 5.53 12.38
C ALA A 8 4.54 6.72 12.18
N ALA A 9 4.64 7.74 13.03
CA ALA A 9 3.84 8.96 12.94
C ALA A 9 4.08 9.73 11.62
N ALA A 10 5.33 9.80 11.16
CA ALA A 10 5.70 10.46 9.91
C ALA A 10 5.08 9.81 8.66
N MET A 11 4.56 8.59 8.76
CA MET A 11 3.91 7.89 7.65
C MET A 11 2.39 8.14 7.58
N ILE A 12 1.79 8.73 8.63
CA ILE A 12 0.34 8.85 8.76
C ILE A 12 -0.25 9.64 7.59
N ASN A 13 0.30 10.84 7.34
CA ASN A 13 -0.26 11.82 6.40
C ASN A 13 0.02 11.53 4.92
N CYS A 14 0.66 10.43 4.60
CA CYS A 14 0.89 10.03 3.20
C CYS A 14 0.45 8.58 3.01
N ALA A 15 1.29 7.60 3.41
CA ALA A 15 1.03 6.21 3.12
C ALA A 15 -0.21 5.66 3.86
N ILE A 16 -0.33 5.92 5.17
CA ILE A 16 -1.39 5.32 5.99
C ILE A 16 -2.75 5.96 5.68
N ALA A 17 -2.82 7.29 5.49
CA ALA A 17 -4.07 7.96 5.16
C ALA A 17 -4.54 7.62 3.73
N THR A 18 -3.62 7.53 2.76
CA THR A 18 -3.96 7.09 1.41
C THR A 18 -4.44 5.64 1.39
N ALA A 19 -3.84 4.76 2.20
CA ALA A 19 -4.31 3.40 2.37
C ALA A 19 -5.73 3.35 2.94
N ALA A 20 -6.06 4.17 3.96
CA ALA A 20 -7.41 4.28 4.49
C ALA A 20 -8.43 4.70 3.42
N GLY A 21 -8.07 5.67 2.58
CA GLY A 21 -8.89 6.08 1.44
C GLY A 21 -9.08 4.96 0.41
N ALA A 22 -8.04 4.19 0.12
CA ALA A 22 -8.12 3.06 -0.78
C ALA A 22 -9.07 1.97 -0.26
N LEU A 23 -8.99 1.65 1.04
CA LEU A 23 -9.88 0.67 1.67
C LEU A 23 -11.34 1.17 1.68
N ARG A 24 -11.57 2.44 1.97
CA ARG A 24 -12.90 3.04 1.88
C ARG A 24 -13.52 2.89 0.48
N LEU A 25 -12.72 3.09 -0.56
CA LEU A 25 -13.16 2.89 -1.95
C LEU A 25 -13.32 1.42 -2.31
N ALA A 26 -12.56 0.53 -1.70
CA ALA A 26 -12.69 -0.92 -1.90
C ALA A 26 -14.01 -1.47 -1.35
N GLY A 27 -14.55 -0.85 -0.32
CA GLY A 27 -15.77 -1.29 0.36
C GLY A 27 -15.51 -2.19 1.56
N ASP A 28 -16.46 -3.06 1.89
CA ASP A 28 -16.30 -4.02 2.98
C ASP A 28 -15.27 -5.09 2.61
N LEU A 29 -14.25 -5.26 3.43
CA LEU A 29 -13.19 -6.24 3.25
C LEU A 29 -13.31 -7.41 4.22
N SER A 30 -14.28 -7.39 5.13
CA SER A 30 -14.45 -8.44 6.14
C SER A 30 -14.68 -9.80 5.45
N GLN A 31 -13.83 -10.78 5.82
CA GLN A 31 -13.81 -12.10 5.20
C GLN A 31 -13.48 -12.14 3.69
N GLY A 32 -13.12 -11.00 3.08
CA GLY A 32 -12.76 -10.91 1.66
C GLY A 32 -11.32 -11.32 1.38
N ARG A 33 -11.04 -11.62 0.11
CA ARG A 33 -9.70 -11.88 -0.42
C ARG A 33 -9.19 -10.64 -1.13
N VAL A 34 -8.08 -10.10 -0.66
CA VAL A 34 -7.50 -8.83 -1.13
C VAL A 34 -6.16 -9.09 -1.84
N LEU A 35 -6.00 -8.54 -3.03
CA LEU A 35 -4.74 -8.50 -3.76
C LEU A 35 -4.16 -7.09 -3.67
N VAL A 36 -2.95 -6.98 -3.14
CA VAL A 36 -2.18 -5.73 -3.11
C VAL A 36 -1.03 -5.80 -4.11
N LEU A 37 -0.98 -4.85 -5.01
CA LEU A 37 0.04 -4.78 -6.07
C LEU A 37 1.05 -3.68 -5.73
N GLY A 38 2.27 -4.10 -5.40
CA GLY A 38 3.36 -3.26 -4.90
C GLY A 38 3.52 -3.37 -3.38
N ALA A 39 4.72 -3.77 -2.93
CA ALA A 39 5.12 -3.85 -1.52
C ALA A 39 5.98 -2.64 -1.08
N GLY A 40 5.69 -1.46 -1.61
CA GLY A 40 6.19 -0.19 -1.10
C GLY A 40 5.49 0.20 0.20
N ALA A 41 5.87 1.33 0.80
CA ALA A 41 5.28 1.78 2.07
C ALA A 41 3.74 1.92 2.00
N LEU A 42 3.19 2.35 0.85
CA LEU A 42 1.74 2.41 0.64
C LEU A 42 1.11 1.01 0.61
N GLY A 43 1.69 0.07 -0.15
CA GLY A 43 1.15 -1.30 -0.22
C GLY A 43 1.21 -2.03 1.11
N LEU A 44 2.28 -1.84 1.89
CA LEU A 44 2.38 -2.38 3.25
C LEU A 44 1.32 -1.77 4.19
N ALA A 45 1.04 -0.46 4.06
CA ALA A 45 -0.02 0.19 4.82
C ALA A 45 -1.42 -0.32 4.43
N VAL A 46 -1.65 -0.59 3.13
CA VAL A 46 -2.89 -1.23 2.65
C VAL A 46 -3.03 -2.64 3.22
N ALA A 47 -1.98 -3.46 3.17
CA ALA A 47 -2.01 -4.83 3.71
C ALA A 47 -2.33 -4.84 5.22
N ALA A 48 -1.64 -3.98 6.00
CA ALA A 48 -1.85 -3.88 7.44
C ALA A 48 -3.29 -3.45 7.79
N GLN A 49 -3.82 -2.45 7.10
CA GLN A 49 -5.19 -1.97 7.37
C GLN A 49 -6.25 -2.98 6.88
N ALA A 50 -6.03 -3.66 5.75
CA ALA A 50 -6.92 -4.73 5.30
C ALA A 50 -6.94 -5.90 6.29
N HIS A 51 -5.78 -6.27 6.85
CA HIS A 51 -5.68 -7.29 7.90
C HIS A 51 -6.43 -6.86 9.16
N ALA A 52 -6.24 -5.64 9.64
CA ALA A 52 -6.95 -5.11 10.79
C ALA A 52 -8.47 -4.99 10.55
N ALA A 53 -8.91 -4.79 9.30
CA ALA A 53 -10.32 -4.78 8.90
C ALA A 53 -10.94 -6.19 8.77
N GLY A 54 -10.17 -7.26 9.02
CA GLY A 54 -10.68 -8.64 9.02
C GLY A 54 -10.73 -9.31 7.65
N ALA A 55 -9.92 -8.87 6.68
CA ALA A 55 -9.78 -9.58 5.40
C ALA A 55 -9.30 -11.03 5.65
N ALA A 56 -9.97 -12.00 5.03
CA ALA A 56 -9.67 -13.42 5.24
C ALA A 56 -8.35 -13.84 4.59
N HIS A 57 -7.98 -13.20 3.50
CA HIS A 57 -6.74 -13.51 2.79
C HIS A 57 -6.18 -12.27 2.10
N ILE A 58 -4.94 -11.95 2.37
CA ILE A 58 -4.23 -10.83 1.73
C ILE A 58 -3.03 -11.39 1.00
N ALA A 59 -3.01 -11.23 -0.32
CA ALA A 59 -1.86 -11.53 -1.15
C ALA A 59 -1.17 -10.22 -1.55
N VAL A 60 0.14 -10.14 -1.35
CA VAL A 60 0.94 -8.99 -1.79
C VAL A 60 1.83 -9.43 -2.95
N VAL A 61 1.91 -8.62 -3.99
CA VAL A 61 2.74 -8.90 -5.17
C VAL A 61 3.69 -7.74 -5.42
N ASP A 62 4.98 -8.05 -5.49
CA ASP A 62 6.04 -7.10 -5.84
C ASP A 62 7.14 -7.83 -6.61
N PRO A 63 7.72 -7.29 -7.70
CA PRO A 63 8.79 -7.96 -8.43
C PRO A 63 10.07 -8.20 -7.61
N SER A 64 10.25 -7.52 -6.48
CA SER A 64 11.39 -7.70 -5.58
C SER A 64 11.10 -8.75 -4.50
N PRO A 65 11.85 -9.87 -4.43
CA PRO A 65 11.69 -10.87 -3.39
C PRO A 65 11.84 -10.31 -1.97
N SER A 66 12.80 -9.41 -1.75
CA SER A 66 13.01 -8.78 -0.44
C SER A 66 11.84 -7.92 0.01
N ARG A 67 11.14 -7.26 -0.95
CA ARG A 67 9.92 -6.53 -0.66
C ARG A 67 8.75 -7.46 -0.34
N CYS A 68 8.68 -8.61 -1.01
CA CYS A 68 7.69 -9.65 -0.70
C CYS A 68 7.84 -10.16 0.74
N GLU A 69 9.06 -10.50 1.16
CA GLU A 69 9.33 -10.97 2.53
C GLU A 69 8.89 -9.95 3.58
N ARG A 70 9.09 -8.66 3.29
CA ARG A 70 8.68 -7.57 4.18
C ARG A 70 7.17 -7.42 4.33
N ALA A 71 6.37 -7.95 3.42
CA ALA A 71 4.91 -7.85 3.50
C ALA A 71 4.28 -8.77 4.57
N LEU A 72 4.94 -9.87 4.91
CA LEU A 72 4.41 -10.85 5.87
C LEU A 72 4.14 -10.23 7.26
N PRO A 73 5.06 -9.46 7.89
CA PRO A 73 4.79 -8.79 9.16
C PRO A 73 3.68 -7.74 9.10
N PHE A 74 3.24 -7.33 7.90
CA PHE A 74 2.15 -6.38 7.68
C PHE A 74 0.80 -7.08 7.43
N GLY A 75 0.67 -8.36 7.77
CA GLY A 75 -0.58 -9.11 7.70
C GLY A 75 -0.84 -9.79 6.37
N ALA A 76 0.12 -9.81 5.43
CA ALA A 76 0.01 -10.60 4.22
C ALA A 76 0.02 -12.10 4.55
N ALA A 77 -0.99 -12.84 4.08
CA ALA A 77 -1.03 -14.29 4.17
C ALA A 77 -0.03 -14.95 3.22
N CYS A 78 0.24 -14.30 2.09
CA CYS A 78 1.30 -14.68 1.17
C CYS A 78 1.83 -13.46 0.41
N ALA A 79 3.10 -13.54 -0.01
CA ALA A 79 3.71 -12.55 -0.87
C ALA A 79 4.50 -13.25 -2.00
N ARG A 80 4.37 -12.74 -3.23
CA ARG A 80 4.90 -13.38 -4.44
C ARG A 80 5.43 -12.34 -5.41
N THR A 81 6.32 -12.76 -6.31
CA THR A 81 6.88 -11.87 -7.34
C THR A 81 5.95 -11.69 -8.55
N ALA A 82 4.89 -12.49 -8.66
CA ALA A 82 3.87 -12.38 -9.69
C ALA A 82 2.49 -12.79 -9.16
N VAL A 83 1.45 -12.27 -9.81
CA VAL A 83 0.06 -12.66 -9.51
C VAL A 83 -0.14 -14.12 -9.90
N ASP A 84 -0.70 -14.93 -9.00
CA ASP A 84 -1.06 -16.31 -9.26
C ASP A 84 -2.29 -16.37 -10.20
N PRO A 85 -2.20 -16.96 -11.38
CA PRO A 85 -3.28 -16.98 -12.35
C PRO A 85 -4.50 -17.80 -11.90
N GLU A 86 -4.31 -18.73 -10.95
CA GLU A 86 -5.38 -19.59 -10.44
C GLU A 86 -6.15 -18.96 -9.27
N GLN A 87 -5.60 -17.89 -8.68
CA GLN A 87 -6.25 -17.22 -7.55
C GLN A 87 -7.18 -16.09 -8.03
N ARG A 88 -8.26 -15.90 -7.28
CA ARG A 88 -9.22 -14.83 -7.51
C ARG A 88 -9.42 -14.01 -6.23
N TYR A 89 -9.76 -12.74 -6.41
CA TYR A 89 -9.86 -11.77 -5.33
C TYR A 89 -11.11 -10.89 -5.53
N GLU A 90 -11.77 -10.55 -4.46
CA GLU A 90 -12.89 -9.60 -4.48
C GLU A 90 -12.39 -8.17 -4.69
N VAL A 91 -11.18 -7.90 -4.18
CA VAL A 91 -10.57 -6.57 -4.28
C VAL A 91 -9.11 -6.66 -4.75
N ALA A 92 -8.73 -5.79 -5.69
CA ALA A 92 -7.35 -5.59 -6.10
C ALA A 92 -6.97 -4.10 -5.92
N ILE A 93 -5.96 -3.81 -5.11
CA ILE A 93 -5.50 -2.44 -4.84
C ILE A 93 -4.11 -2.27 -5.45
N ASP A 94 -4.01 -1.38 -6.46
CA ASP A 94 -2.72 -1.05 -7.05
C ASP A 94 -2.05 0.10 -6.30
N CYS A 95 -0.90 -0.21 -5.72
CA CYS A 95 0.00 0.72 -5.04
C CYS A 95 1.31 0.94 -5.82
N SER A 96 1.47 0.26 -6.96
CA SER A 96 2.70 0.27 -7.74
C SER A 96 2.72 1.34 -8.84
N GLY A 97 1.56 1.66 -9.40
CA GLY A 97 1.40 2.48 -10.59
C GLY A 97 1.86 1.80 -11.89
N ALA A 98 2.30 0.55 -11.85
CA ALA A 98 2.79 -0.15 -13.02
C ALA A 98 1.62 -0.65 -13.89
N PRO A 99 1.54 -0.29 -15.20
CA PRO A 99 0.45 -0.72 -16.09
C PRO A 99 0.28 -2.23 -16.16
N ALA A 100 1.37 -2.99 -16.07
CA ALA A 100 1.35 -4.45 -16.06
C ALA A 100 0.70 -5.01 -14.79
N ALA A 101 0.99 -4.43 -13.62
CA ALA A 101 0.38 -4.81 -12.34
C ALA A 101 -1.12 -4.48 -12.32
N MET A 102 -1.51 -3.28 -12.77
CA MET A 102 -2.92 -2.87 -12.86
C MET A 102 -3.73 -3.82 -13.75
N ARG A 103 -3.19 -4.23 -14.90
CA ARG A 103 -3.83 -5.25 -15.77
C ARG A 103 -3.92 -6.62 -15.12
N ALA A 104 -2.84 -7.04 -14.44
CA ALA A 104 -2.84 -8.31 -13.73
C ALA A 104 -3.87 -8.33 -12.60
N GLY A 105 -4.01 -7.22 -11.87
CA GLY A 105 -5.03 -7.03 -10.85
C GLY A 105 -6.45 -7.17 -11.41
N LEU A 106 -6.77 -6.52 -12.54
CA LEU A 106 -8.10 -6.66 -13.17
C LEU A 106 -8.42 -8.10 -13.57
N ARG A 107 -7.42 -8.84 -14.07
CA ARG A 107 -7.62 -10.26 -14.46
C ARG A 107 -7.86 -11.15 -13.25
N ALA A 108 -7.25 -10.84 -12.12
CA ALA A 108 -7.32 -11.61 -10.90
C ALA A 108 -8.60 -11.36 -10.07
N LEU A 109 -9.45 -10.40 -10.46
CA LEU A 109 -10.69 -10.15 -9.75
C LEU A 109 -11.70 -11.29 -9.93
N GLU A 110 -12.56 -11.48 -8.95
CA GLU A 110 -13.79 -12.25 -9.06
C GLU A 110 -14.86 -11.50 -9.88
N VAL A 111 -15.96 -12.17 -10.20
CA VAL A 111 -17.16 -11.52 -10.74
C VAL A 111 -17.71 -10.55 -9.68
N GLY A 112 -17.99 -9.32 -10.05
CA GLY A 112 -18.40 -8.26 -9.13
C GLY A 112 -17.23 -7.57 -8.40
N GLY A 113 -15.98 -7.98 -8.66
CA GLY A 113 -14.81 -7.49 -7.96
C GLY A 113 -14.47 -6.01 -8.24
N THR A 114 -13.76 -5.41 -7.31
CA THR A 114 -13.36 -3.99 -7.35
C THR A 114 -11.85 -3.83 -7.47
N ALA A 115 -11.40 -3.07 -8.47
CA ALA A 115 -10.04 -2.56 -8.56
C ALA A 115 -9.98 -1.12 -8.02
N VAL A 116 -9.02 -0.84 -7.14
CA VAL A 116 -8.70 0.53 -6.69
C VAL A 116 -7.29 0.88 -7.16
N TRP A 117 -7.16 1.90 -7.98
CA TRP A 117 -5.88 2.36 -8.52
C TRP A 117 -5.40 3.60 -7.77
N VAL A 118 -4.25 3.48 -7.13
CA VAL A 118 -3.67 4.51 -6.25
C VAL A 118 -2.24 4.88 -6.69
N GLY A 119 -1.48 3.91 -7.21
CA GLY A 119 -0.05 4.09 -7.50
C GLY A 119 0.27 4.94 -8.72
N ALA A 120 -0.68 5.12 -9.64
CA ALA A 120 -0.47 5.78 -10.94
C ALA A 120 -0.56 7.32 -10.84
N VAL A 121 0.34 7.94 -10.08
CA VAL A 121 0.35 9.40 -9.81
C VAL A 121 1.25 10.21 -10.76
N LEU A 122 2.03 9.55 -11.59
CA LEU A 122 2.89 10.19 -12.60
C LEU A 122 2.43 9.82 -14.01
N PRO A 123 2.71 10.65 -15.03
CA PRO A 123 2.45 10.31 -16.42
C PRO A 123 3.07 8.97 -16.81
N GLN A 124 2.27 8.11 -17.42
CA GLN A 124 2.68 6.77 -17.83
C GLN A 124 1.91 6.34 -19.09
N PRO A 125 2.35 5.28 -19.79
CA PRO A 125 1.58 4.72 -20.89
C PRO A 125 0.17 4.31 -20.45
N PRO A 126 -0.84 4.44 -21.34
CA PRO A 126 -2.20 4.03 -21.03
C PRO A 126 -2.29 2.56 -20.60
N VAL A 127 -3.13 2.29 -19.62
CA VAL A 127 -3.46 0.92 -19.20
C VAL A 127 -4.59 0.42 -20.11
N PRO A 128 -4.36 -0.59 -20.96
CA PRO A 128 -5.44 -1.16 -21.75
C PRO A 128 -6.41 -1.92 -20.85
N VAL A 129 -7.70 -1.56 -20.93
CA VAL A 129 -8.80 -2.19 -20.22
C VAL A 129 -9.66 -2.95 -21.23
N ASP A 130 -9.88 -4.24 -20.99
CA ASP A 130 -10.81 -5.04 -21.77
C ASP A 130 -12.25 -4.75 -21.34
N ALA A 131 -12.97 -3.98 -22.15
CA ALA A 131 -14.32 -3.55 -21.85
C ALA A 131 -15.30 -4.74 -21.77
N GLU A 132 -15.11 -5.79 -22.58
CA GLU A 132 -15.93 -7.00 -22.51
C GLU A 132 -15.80 -7.66 -21.13
N GLN A 133 -14.61 -7.80 -20.63
CA GLN A 133 -14.38 -8.38 -19.29
C GLN A 133 -14.98 -7.52 -18.18
N VAL A 134 -14.89 -6.19 -18.29
CA VAL A 134 -15.51 -5.27 -17.32
C VAL A 134 -17.03 -5.49 -17.29
N VAL A 135 -17.67 -5.53 -18.46
CA VAL A 135 -19.14 -5.71 -18.56
C VAL A 135 -19.57 -7.11 -18.11
N ARG A 136 -18.95 -8.16 -18.66
CA ARG A 136 -19.37 -9.56 -18.36
C ARG A 136 -19.12 -9.98 -16.93
N ARG A 137 -18.08 -9.41 -16.31
CA ARG A 137 -17.69 -9.74 -14.94
C ARG A 137 -18.14 -8.70 -13.93
N LEU A 138 -18.94 -7.72 -14.33
CA LEU A 138 -19.49 -6.67 -13.45
C LEU A 138 -18.39 -5.96 -12.63
N LEU A 139 -17.23 -5.71 -13.23
CA LEU A 139 -16.08 -5.16 -12.51
C LEU A 139 -16.29 -3.67 -12.23
N THR A 140 -15.81 -3.24 -11.07
CA THR A 140 -15.71 -1.83 -10.71
C THR A 140 -14.24 -1.40 -10.75
N ILE A 141 -13.95 -0.24 -11.36
CA ILE A 141 -12.62 0.39 -11.36
C ILE A 141 -12.75 1.76 -10.74
N ARG A 142 -11.95 2.03 -9.71
CA ARG A 142 -11.93 3.30 -8.98
C ARG A 142 -10.52 3.86 -8.93
N GLY A 143 -10.36 5.16 -9.10
CA GLY A 143 -9.11 5.88 -8.88
C GLY A 143 -9.15 6.63 -7.56
N LEU A 144 -8.02 6.72 -6.89
CA LEU A 144 -7.82 7.56 -5.71
C LEU A 144 -6.57 8.42 -5.90
N HIS A 145 -6.73 9.72 -5.70
CA HIS A 145 -5.61 10.65 -5.57
C HIS A 145 -5.66 11.30 -4.18
N ASN A 146 -4.63 11.03 -3.38
CA ASN A 146 -4.55 11.44 -1.97
C ASN A 146 -5.68 10.82 -1.11
N TYR A 147 -6.19 11.57 -0.14
CA TYR A 147 -7.15 11.13 0.86
C TYR A 147 -8.01 12.32 1.32
N ASP A 148 -9.14 12.05 1.95
CA ASP A 148 -9.96 13.07 2.60
C ASP A 148 -9.63 13.19 4.11
N THR A 149 -10.24 14.19 4.78
CA THR A 149 -10.03 14.41 6.22
C THR A 149 -10.47 13.20 7.06
N GLY A 150 -11.54 12.51 6.64
CA GLY A 150 -12.00 11.30 7.33
C GLY A 150 -10.99 10.14 7.21
N ASP A 151 -10.32 10.02 6.07
CA ASP A 151 -9.25 9.04 5.87
C ASP A 151 -8.06 9.33 6.78
N LEU A 152 -7.69 10.62 6.95
CA LEU A 152 -6.62 11.02 7.86
C LEU A 152 -6.98 10.67 9.32
N VAL A 153 -8.20 10.94 9.75
CA VAL A 153 -8.66 10.58 11.10
C VAL A 153 -8.56 9.06 11.32
N ARG A 154 -9.03 8.27 10.35
CA ARG A 154 -8.90 6.81 10.38
C ARG A 154 -7.45 6.35 10.46
N ALA A 155 -6.56 7.00 9.71
CA ALA A 155 -5.13 6.70 9.73
C ALA A 155 -4.48 6.97 11.09
N VAL A 156 -4.84 8.08 11.74
CA VAL A 156 -4.38 8.39 13.11
C VAL A 156 -4.85 7.31 14.08
N GLN A 157 -6.15 7.00 14.08
CA GLN A 157 -6.74 5.97 14.95
C GLN A 157 -6.09 4.60 14.72
N PHE A 158 -5.91 4.22 13.46
CA PHE A 158 -5.23 2.97 13.09
C PHE A 158 -3.80 2.94 13.61
N THR A 159 -3.04 4.01 13.44
CA THR A 159 -1.65 4.08 13.90
C THR A 159 -1.57 4.01 15.43
N GLU A 160 -2.42 4.73 16.14
CA GLU A 160 -2.49 4.66 17.61
C GLU A 160 -2.77 3.24 18.12
N ALA A 161 -3.70 2.53 17.48
CA ALA A 161 -4.08 1.17 17.87
C ALA A 161 -3.04 0.11 17.47
N HIS A 162 -2.32 0.30 16.37
CA HIS A 162 -1.59 -0.78 15.71
C HIS A 162 -0.08 -0.54 15.48
N HIS A 163 0.51 0.58 15.92
CA HIS A 163 1.94 0.87 15.73
C HIS A 163 2.88 -0.19 16.36
N ARG A 164 2.40 -0.97 17.33
CA ARG A 164 3.14 -2.10 17.94
C ARG A 164 2.87 -3.42 17.24
N THR A 165 1.78 -3.54 16.52
CA THR A 165 1.39 -4.75 15.79
C THR A 165 2.12 -4.84 14.46
N TYR A 166 2.21 -3.72 13.75
CA TYR A 166 2.85 -3.65 12.44
C TYR A 166 4.14 -2.81 12.52
N PRO A 167 5.25 -3.29 11.96
CA PRO A 167 6.57 -2.67 12.16
C PRO A 167 6.78 -1.45 11.24
N PHE A 168 5.89 -0.46 11.28
CA PHE A 168 5.97 0.75 10.46
C PHE A 168 7.26 1.54 10.70
N ALA A 169 7.71 1.64 11.95
CA ALA A 169 8.92 2.37 12.29
C ALA A 169 10.17 1.81 11.61
N GLU A 170 10.20 0.49 11.36
CA GLU A 170 11.31 -0.18 10.70
C GLU A 170 11.38 0.07 9.18
N LEU A 171 10.36 0.72 8.60
CA LEU A 171 10.40 1.16 7.20
C LEU A 171 11.30 2.37 7.00
N VAL A 172 11.62 3.11 8.05
CA VAL A 172 12.64 4.18 8.02
C VAL A 172 14.02 3.55 8.19
N GLN A 173 14.71 3.31 7.07
CA GLN A 173 15.95 2.53 7.02
C GLN A 173 17.22 3.36 7.17
N ALA A 174 17.11 4.66 7.00
CA ALA A 174 18.21 5.61 7.21
C ALA A 174 17.65 6.93 7.74
N ARG A 175 18.47 7.66 8.49
CA ARG A 175 18.12 8.98 9.03
C ARG A 175 19.25 9.96 8.75
N PHE A 176 18.86 11.17 8.40
CA PHE A 176 19.78 12.27 8.14
C PHE A 176 19.31 13.51 8.91
N PRO A 177 20.23 14.35 9.40
CA PRO A 177 19.85 15.67 9.91
C PRO A 177 19.33 16.56 8.76
N LEU A 178 18.52 17.54 9.08
CA LEU A 178 17.99 18.47 8.05
C LEU A 178 19.09 19.17 7.26
N ALA A 179 20.24 19.43 7.90
CA ALA A 179 21.40 20.03 7.24
C ALA A 179 21.97 19.18 6.09
N ASP A 180 21.77 17.85 6.14
CA ASP A 180 22.26 16.89 5.16
C ASP A 180 21.16 16.39 4.21
N LEU A 181 20.17 17.24 3.91
CA LEU A 181 19.00 16.85 3.10
C LEU A 181 19.39 16.33 1.70
N ASP A 182 20.40 16.93 1.08
CA ASP A 182 20.90 16.47 -0.23
C ASP A 182 21.47 15.06 -0.15
N ALA A 183 22.19 14.71 0.93
CA ALA A 183 22.70 13.37 1.18
C ALA A 183 21.55 12.37 1.39
N ALA A 184 20.47 12.77 2.06
CA ALA A 184 19.28 11.96 2.24
C ALA A 184 18.63 11.60 0.90
N PHE A 185 18.48 12.57 -0.01
CA PHE A 185 17.97 12.33 -1.36
C PHE A 185 18.91 11.45 -2.19
N ALA A 186 20.21 11.69 -2.15
CA ALA A 186 21.20 10.88 -2.84
C ALA A 186 21.16 9.41 -2.35
N HIS A 187 21.06 9.21 -1.04
CA HIS A 187 20.90 7.88 -0.45
C HIS A 187 19.60 7.20 -0.92
N ALA A 188 18.47 7.91 -0.89
CA ALA A 188 17.18 7.37 -1.31
C ALA A 188 17.20 6.91 -2.79
N LEU A 189 17.84 7.68 -3.67
CA LEU A 189 17.97 7.35 -5.09
C LEU A 189 18.91 6.16 -5.33
N ALA A 190 20.00 6.07 -4.57
CA ALA A 190 21.01 5.02 -4.75
C ALA A 190 20.56 3.66 -4.19
N THR A 191 19.81 3.63 -3.08
CA THR A 191 19.51 2.39 -2.35
C THR A 191 18.04 1.95 -2.44
N GLY A 192 17.13 2.85 -2.83
CA GLY A 192 15.68 2.56 -2.97
C GLY A 192 15.01 2.06 -1.68
N PRO A 193 15.26 2.67 -0.52
CA PRO A 193 14.67 2.23 0.75
C PRO A 193 13.15 2.46 0.77
N TRP A 194 12.44 1.83 1.71
CA TRP A 194 11.01 2.14 1.90
C TRP A 194 10.80 3.60 2.31
N ARG A 195 11.63 4.08 3.25
CA ARG A 195 11.64 5.48 3.69
C ARG A 195 13.04 5.90 4.16
N VAL A 196 13.33 7.17 3.99
CA VAL A 196 14.45 7.87 4.61
C VAL A 196 13.86 8.92 5.54
N GLY A 197 14.28 8.92 6.80
CA GLY A 197 13.91 9.91 7.80
C GLY A 197 14.80 11.14 7.72
N VAL A 198 14.21 12.32 7.90
CA VAL A 198 14.94 13.57 8.10
C VAL A 198 14.62 14.09 9.51
N ALA A 199 15.63 14.15 10.37
CA ALA A 199 15.49 14.65 11.73
C ALA A 199 15.54 16.17 11.76
N LEU A 200 14.56 16.81 12.39
CA LEU A 200 14.51 18.26 12.57
C LEU A 200 15.36 18.75 13.76
N ARG A 201 15.78 17.81 14.62
CA ARG A 201 16.66 18.04 15.77
C ARG A 201 17.77 17.01 15.74
N GLU A 202 18.95 17.34 16.23
CA GLU A 202 19.99 16.35 16.46
C GLU A 202 19.46 15.32 17.48
N PRO A 203 19.74 14.01 17.28
CA PRO A 203 19.43 13.02 18.29
C PRO A 203 20.25 13.34 19.55
N ASP A 204 19.59 13.37 20.71
CA ASP A 204 20.23 13.53 22.02
C ASP A 204 21.25 12.41 22.28
#